data_a0288621ae2175a59b2d4afd78ade2a8
#
_entry.id   a0288621ae2175a59b2d4afd78ade2a8
#
_cell.length_a   1.000
_cell.length_b   1.000
_cell.length_c   1.000
_cell.angle_alpha   90.00
_cell.angle_beta   90.00
_cell.angle_gamma   90.00
#
_symmetry.space_group_name_H-M   'P 1'
#
loop_
_entity.id
_entity.type
_entity.pdbx_description
1 polymer ?
#
loop_
_entity_poly.entity_id
_entity_poly.type
_entity_poly.pdbx_seq_one_letter_code
_entity_poly.pdbx_strand_id
1 'polypeptide(L)'
;MKKQGAVNCHEASRYDHSIVGVLATVMNISSFSIWQVLAAYRDQLSLATIVRRIVDQEINHPTIDTAARLRLRASLQLQTLVNREALSEPSCVLGTRAYEGYVIDALSGLSQEHFLALFLDARNRLITSEVLFYGSVDTAPVYTRVVALRAIVHHAVSVVVAHNHPSGCLDPSPADREVTDKLSRALQLLDIQLLDHLVVANNRCLSLRNLGFV
;
A
#
# COMPACT_ATOMS: atom_id res chain seq x y z
N MET A 1 -34.91 0.28 -31.39
CA MET A 1 -35.02 1.07 -30.14
C MET A 1 -34.66 0.15 -28.98
N LYS A 2 -33.42 0.18 -28.53
CA LYS A 2 -32.96 -0.54 -27.30
C LYS A 2 -33.16 0.40 -26.12
N LYS A 3 -33.97 -0.04 -25.15
CA LYS A 3 -34.24 0.69 -23.90
C LYS A 3 -32.91 0.81 -23.14
N GLN A 4 -32.46 2.04 -22.93
CA GLN A 4 -31.44 2.36 -21.93
C GLN A 4 -32.04 1.99 -20.55
N GLY A 5 -31.50 0.94 -19.94
CA GLY A 5 -31.85 0.57 -18.58
C GLY A 5 -31.42 1.69 -17.63
N ALA A 6 -32.37 2.27 -16.94
CA ALA A 6 -32.13 3.16 -15.83
C ALA A 6 -31.35 2.38 -14.78
N VAL A 7 -30.11 2.77 -14.52
CA VAL A 7 -29.31 2.25 -13.40
C VAL A 7 -30.00 2.70 -12.12
N ASN A 8 -30.49 1.73 -11.36
CA ASN A 8 -31.23 1.95 -10.13
C ASN A 8 -30.29 2.52 -9.07
N CYS A 9 -30.45 3.79 -8.69
CA CYS A 9 -29.63 4.51 -7.72
C CYS A 9 -29.63 3.91 -6.30
N HIS A 10 -30.45 2.90 -6.02
CA HIS A 10 -30.58 2.31 -4.69
C HIS A 10 -29.60 1.15 -4.38
N GLU A 11 -28.86 0.62 -5.34
CA GLU A 11 -27.90 -0.47 -5.11
C GLU A 11 -26.44 -0.01 -4.93
N ALA A 12 -26.21 1.28 -4.86
CA ALA A 12 -24.87 1.89 -4.85
C ALA A 12 -24.23 1.98 -3.45
N SER A 13 -24.53 1.07 -2.52
CA SER A 13 -24.19 1.22 -1.10
C SER A 13 -22.71 0.94 -0.74
N ARG A 14 -21.84 0.54 -1.67
CA ARG A 14 -20.45 0.23 -1.35
C ARG A 14 -19.51 1.44 -1.41
N TYR A 15 -19.87 2.46 -2.19
CA TYR A 15 -19.10 3.71 -2.27
C TYR A 15 -20.04 4.88 -1.97
N ASP A 16 -19.73 5.60 -0.90
CA ASP A 16 -20.47 6.79 -0.46
C ASP A 16 -20.39 7.91 -1.52
N HIS A 17 -21.42 8.75 -1.59
CA HIS A 17 -21.44 9.97 -2.41
C HIS A 17 -20.24 10.89 -2.16
N SER A 18 -19.66 10.87 -0.94
CA SER A 18 -18.45 11.61 -0.58
C SER A 18 -17.23 11.15 -1.40
N ILE A 19 -17.03 9.84 -1.58
CA ILE A 19 -15.90 9.27 -2.36
C ILE A 19 -16.02 9.67 -3.83
N VAL A 20 -17.21 9.55 -4.39
CA VAL A 20 -17.48 9.96 -5.77
C VAL A 20 -17.23 11.45 -5.95
N GLY A 21 -17.69 12.28 -5.03
CA GLY A 21 -17.48 13.73 -5.03
C GLY A 21 -16.01 14.11 -4.97
N VAL A 22 -15.25 13.49 -4.08
CA VAL A 22 -13.79 13.72 -3.96
C VAL A 22 -13.07 13.33 -5.23
N LEU A 23 -13.30 12.14 -5.78
CA LEU A 23 -12.67 11.70 -7.03
C LEU A 23 -13.04 12.60 -8.20
N ALA A 24 -14.32 12.99 -8.33
CA ALA A 24 -14.78 13.90 -9.36
C ALA A 24 -14.07 15.25 -9.29
N THR A 25 -13.92 15.79 -8.08
CA THR A 25 -13.22 17.07 -7.83
C THR A 25 -11.73 16.96 -8.15
N VAL A 26 -11.05 15.96 -7.61
CA VAL A 26 -9.61 15.75 -7.85
C VAL A 26 -9.32 15.55 -9.33
N MET A 27 -10.10 14.73 -10.00
CA MET A 27 -9.89 14.42 -11.42
C MET A 27 -10.45 15.50 -12.36
N ASN A 28 -11.29 16.41 -11.84
CA ASN A 28 -12.04 17.40 -12.61
C ASN A 28 -12.88 16.78 -13.73
N ILE A 29 -13.64 15.75 -13.40
CA ILE A 29 -14.58 15.06 -14.28
C ILE A 29 -15.94 14.92 -13.60
N SER A 30 -16.97 14.57 -14.36
CA SER A 30 -18.32 14.47 -13.78
C SER A 30 -18.45 13.31 -12.78
N SER A 31 -19.24 13.52 -11.73
CA SER A 31 -19.58 12.47 -10.77
C SER A 31 -20.22 11.26 -11.45
N PHE A 32 -21.00 11.48 -12.52
CA PHE A 32 -21.60 10.40 -13.29
C PHE A 32 -20.54 9.49 -13.94
N SER A 33 -19.47 10.07 -14.51
CA SER A 33 -18.37 9.29 -15.08
C SER A 33 -17.61 8.47 -14.00
N ILE A 34 -17.42 9.04 -12.81
CA ILE A 34 -16.85 8.29 -11.67
C ILE A 34 -17.76 7.11 -11.31
N TRP A 35 -19.07 7.35 -11.21
CA TRP A 35 -20.05 6.29 -10.94
C TRP A 35 -19.97 5.14 -11.96
N GLN A 36 -19.86 5.47 -13.24
CA GLN A 36 -19.74 4.46 -14.30
C GLN A 36 -18.49 3.59 -14.11
N VAL A 37 -17.36 4.21 -13.82
CA VAL A 37 -16.09 3.48 -13.58
C VAL A 37 -16.19 2.62 -12.33
N LEU A 38 -16.63 3.19 -11.20
CA LEU A 38 -16.73 2.43 -9.96
C LEU A 38 -17.74 1.27 -10.07
N ALA A 39 -18.89 1.48 -10.73
CA ALA A 39 -19.89 0.44 -10.94
C ALA A 39 -19.37 -0.74 -11.79
N ALA A 40 -18.49 -0.47 -12.75
CA ALA A 40 -17.93 -1.52 -13.59
C ALA A 40 -16.96 -2.48 -12.86
N TYR A 41 -16.33 -2.02 -11.76
CA TYR A 41 -15.27 -2.78 -11.08
C TYR A 41 -15.55 -3.08 -9.60
N ARG A 42 -16.60 -2.51 -8.99
CA ARG A 42 -16.89 -2.56 -7.54
C ARG A 42 -16.98 -3.96 -6.94
N ASP A 43 -17.43 -4.92 -7.72
CA ASP A 43 -17.66 -6.28 -7.23
C ASP A 43 -16.37 -7.14 -7.26
N GLN A 44 -15.35 -6.68 -8.00
CA GLN A 44 -14.12 -7.40 -8.23
C GLN A 44 -12.90 -6.75 -7.56
N LEU A 45 -12.91 -5.42 -7.41
CA LEU A 45 -11.73 -4.66 -6.97
C LEU A 45 -12.05 -3.75 -5.78
N SER A 46 -11.06 -3.54 -4.92
CA SER A 46 -11.12 -2.50 -3.89
C SER A 46 -11.01 -1.10 -4.53
N LEU A 47 -11.49 -0.07 -3.82
CA LEU A 47 -11.36 1.32 -4.27
C LEU A 47 -9.90 1.69 -4.53
N ALA A 48 -8.98 1.31 -3.63
CA ALA A 48 -7.55 1.58 -3.79
C ALA A 48 -7.00 0.95 -5.07
N THR A 49 -7.40 -0.28 -5.38
CA THR A 49 -7.00 -0.98 -6.62
C THR A 49 -7.58 -0.28 -7.85
N ILE A 50 -8.85 0.13 -7.83
CA ILE A 50 -9.46 0.87 -8.95
C ILE A 50 -8.71 2.18 -9.20
N VAL A 51 -8.47 2.95 -8.15
CA VAL A 51 -7.78 4.24 -8.21
C VAL A 51 -6.35 4.07 -8.75
N ARG A 52 -5.60 3.08 -8.27
CA ARG A 52 -4.26 2.77 -8.74
C ARG A 52 -4.26 2.37 -10.22
N ARG A 53 -5.14 1.46 -10.62
CA ARG A 53 -5.27 1.03 -12.02
C ARG A 53 -5.70 2.14 -12.97
N ILE A 54 -6.46 3.13 -12.50
CA ILE A 54 -6.72 4.36 -13.26
C ILE A 54 -5.41 5.12 -13.50
N VAL A 55 -4.61 5.31 -12.45
CA VAL A 55 -3.32 6.02 -12.54
C VAL A 55 -2.35 5.29 -13.46
N ASP A 56 -2.29 3.96 -13.39
CA ASP A 56 -1.36 3.13 -14.16
C ASP A 56 -1.88 2.81 -15.57
N GLN A 57 -2.98 3.43 -15.98
CA GLN A 57 -3.62 3.29 -17.30
C GLN A 57 -4.17 1.88 -17.62
N GLU A 58 -4.33 1.03 -16.61
CA GLU A 58 -4.96 -0.28 -16.76
C GLU A 58 -6.49 -0.18 -16.87
N ILE A 59 -7.09 0.84 -16.25
CA ILE A 59 -8.51 1.19 -16.42
C ILE A 59 -8.60 2.42 -17.32
N ASN A 60 -9.21 2.23 -18.50
CA ASN A 60 -9.46 3.30 -19.47
C ASN A 60 -10.96 3.63 -19.55
N HIS A 61 -11.27 4.90 -19.42
CA HIS A 61 -12.62 5.43 -19.63
C HIS A 61 -12.53 6.72 -20.45
N PRO A 62 -13.43 6.97 -21.42
CA PRO A 62 -13.32 8.12 -22.32
C PRO A 62 -13.21 9.49 -21.63
N THR A 63 -13.76 9.62 -20.44
CA THR A 63 -13.73 10.87 -19.64
C THR A 63 -12.50 11.01 -18.77
N ILE A 64 -11.66 9.97 -18.65
CA ILE A 64 -10.43 9.99 -17.84
C ILE A 64 -9.25 10.29 -18.77
N ASP A 65 -8.97 11.57 -18.96
CA ASP A 65 -7.84 12.03 -19.73
C ASP A 65 -6.51 11.95 -18.94
N THR A 66 -5.42 12.27 -19.61
CA THR A 66 -4.07 12.30 -19.00
C THR A 66 -4.00 13.28 -17.83
N ALA A 67 -4.68 14.43 -17.92
CA ALA A 67 -4.65 15.43 -16.88
C ALA A 67 -5.39 14.94 -15.61
N ALA A 68 -6.53 14.26 -15.77
CA ALA A 68 -7.24 13.64 -14.65
C ALA A 68 -6.38 12.59 -13.93
N ARG A 69 -5.65 11.75 -14.69
CA ARG A 69 -4.72 10.76 -14.13
C ARG A 69 -3.57 11.41 -13.38
N LEU A 70 -2.98 12.47 -13.93
CA LEU A 70 -1.89 13.20 -13.28
C LEU A 70 -2.33 13.86 -11.98
N ARG A 71 -3.53 14.45 -11.92
CA ARG A 71 -4.09 15.02 -10.69
C ARG A 71 -4.30 13.94 -9.62
N LEU A 72 -4.87 12.79 -10.02
CA LEU A 72 -5.08 11.67 -9.11
C LEU A 72 -3.75 11.11 -8.59
N ARG A 73 -2.76 10.93 -9.47
CA ARG A 73 -1.40 10.51 -9.09
C ARG A 73 -0.77 11.48 -8.09
N ALA A 74 -0.84 12.78 -8.36
CA ALA A 74 -0.29 13.81 -7.47
C ALA A 74 -0.95 13.79 -6.08
N SER A 75 -2.27 13.57 -6.00
CA SER A 75 -2.99 13.44 -4.73
C SER A 75 -2.53 12.23 -3.92
N LEU A 76 -2.35 11.08 -4.57
CA LEU A 76 -1.82 9.88 -3.90
C LEU A 76 -0.39 10.10 -3.39
N GLN A 77 0.46 10.72 -4.21
CA GLN A 77 1.83 11.03 -3.82
C GLN A 77 1.88 12.01 -2.65
N LEU A 78 1.04 13.05 -2.65
CA LEU A 78 0.95 14.01 -1.56
C LEU A 78 0.56 13.31 -0.24
N GLN A 79 -0.44 12.42 -0.27
CA GLN A 79 -0.84 11.66 0.92
C GLN A 79 0.32 10.81 1.47
N THR A 80 1.04 10.11 0.58
CA THR A 80 2.21 9.31 0.98
C THR A 80 3.32 10.18 1.59
N LEU A 81 3.56 11.37 1.03
CA LEU A 81 4.56 12.31 1.56
C LEU A 81 4.17 12.83 2.94
N VAL A 82 2.90 13.22 3.15
CA VAL A 82 2.38 13.68 4.46
C VAL A 82 2.53 12.58 5.51
N ASN A 83 2.14 11.35 5.19
CA ASN A 83 2.29 10.22 6.12
C ASN A 83 3.76 9.90 6.41
N ARG A 84 4.64 10.03 5.40
CA ARG A 84 6.08 9.87 5.60
C ARG A 84 6.67 10.93 6.52
N GLU A 85 6.28 12.19 6.35
CA GLU A 85 6.74 13.30 7.20
C GLU A 85 6.34 13.06 8.66
N ALA A 86 5.11 12.63 8.90
CA ALA A 86 4.62 12.29 10.25
C ALA A 86 5.45 11.18 10.92
N LEU A 87 6.02 10.24 10.17
CA LEU A 87 6.90 9.19 10.71
C LEU A 87 8.32 9.68 11.05
N SER A 88 8.72 10.84 10.53
CA SER A 88 10.04 11.44 10.79
C SER A 88 10.01 12.40 11.99
N GLU A 89 8.82 12.84 12.43
CA GLU A 89 8.65 13.71 13.57
C GLU A 89 8.94 12.99 14.90
N PRO A 90 9.49 13.67 15.91
CA PRO A 90 9.77 13.09 17.22
C PRO A 90 8.49 12.92 18.03
N SER A 91 7.58 12.06 17.60
CA SER A 91 6.41 11.73 18.40
C SER A 91 6.74 10.59 19.36
N CYS A 92 6.49 10.83 20.65
CA CYS A 92 6.62 9.84 21.70
C CYS A 92 5.69 8.66 21.42
N VAL A 93 6.25 7.44 21.40
CA VAL A 93 5.48 6.18 21.37
C VAL A 93 4.75 5.93 20.04
N LEU A 94 5.48 5.78 18.96
CA LEU A 94 4.93 5.13 17.78
C LEU A 94 5.12 3.62 17.91
N GLY A 95 4.08 2.92 18.38
CA GLY A 95 3.97 1.47 18.13
C GLY A 95 3.90 1.21 16.62
N THR A 96 4.00 -0.07 16.22
CA THR A 96 3.96 -0.48 14.80
C THR A 96 2.78 0.07 14.00
N ARG A 97 1.68 0.44 14.66
CA ARG A 97 0.51 1.10 14.05
C ARG A 97 0.82 2.42 13.32
N ALA A 98 1.87 3.13 13.71
CA ALA A 98 2.22 4.37 13.02
C ALA A 98 2.64 4.14 11.57
N TYR A 99 3.25 2.98 11.30
CA TYR A 99 3.72 2.65 9.94
C TYR A 99 2.61 2.09 9.06
N GLU A 100 1.50 1.58 9.64
CA GLU A 100 0.38 0.96 8.91
C GLU A 100 -0.20 1.91 7.85
N GLY A 101 -0.50 3.15 8.24
CA GLY A 101 -1.04 4.15 7.30
C GLY A 101 -0.10 4.38 6.11
N TYR A 102 1.18 4.58 6.40
CA TYR A 102 2.19 4.80 5.36
C TYR A 102 2.34 3.60 4.41
N VAL A 103 2.45 2.37 4.95
CA VAL A 103 2.61 1.17 4.10
C VAL A 103 1.34 0.86 3.31
N ILE A 104 0.16 1.13 3.88
CA ILE A 104 -1.11 1.02 3.15
C ILE A 104 -1.10 1.95 1.94
N ASP A 105 -0.77 3.24 2.13
CA ASP A 105 -0.74 4.22 1.03
C ASP A 105 0.32 3.87 -0.01
N ALA A 106 1.48 3.37 0.42
CA ALA A 106 2.57 3.02 -0.48
C ALA A 106 2.27 1.76 -1.31
N LEU A 107 1.61 0.75 -0.72
CA LEU A 107 1.51 -0.59 -1.29
C LEU A 107 0.11 -0.98 -1.78
N SER A 108 -0.96 -0.31 -1.30
CA SER A 108 -2.33 -0.68 -1.71
C SER A 108 -2.57 -0.47 -3.19
N GLY A 109 -3.28 -1.42 -3.78
CA GLY A 109 -3.72 -1.36 -5.18
C GLY A 109 -2.63 -1.63 -6.22
N LEU A 110 -1.40 -1.95 -5.81
CA LEU A 110 -0.36 -2.38 -6.74
C LEU A 110 -0.72 -3.75 -7.34
N SER A 111 -0.53 -3.89 -8.66
CA SER A 111 -0.86 -5.12 -9.41
C SER A 111 0.18 -6.23 -9.22
N GLN A 112 1.38 -5.88 -8.79
CA GLN A 112 2.46 -6.80 -8.46
C GLN A 112 2.81 -6.71 -6.98
N GLU A 113 3.40 -7.77 -6.45
CA GLU A 113 3.95 -7.74 -5.09
C GLU A 113 5.19 -6.83 -5.05
N HIS A 114 5.23 -5.99 -4.03
CA HIS A 114 6.35 -5.11 -3.72
C HIS A 114 6.76 -5.36 -2.28
N PHE A 115 8.04 -5.55 -2.07
CA PHE A 115 8.62 -5.71 -0.74
C PHE A 115 9.30 -4.39 -0.34
N LEU A 116 8.72 -3.70 0.62
CA LEU A 116 9.13 -2.41 1.15
C LEU A 116 9.87 -2.60 2.47
N ALA A 117 10.99 -1.92 2.65
CA ALA A 117 11.69 -1.81 3.92
C ALA A 117 11.69 -0.36 4.42
N LEU A 118 11.39 -0.18 5.71
CA LEU A 118 11.46 1.07 6.44
C LEU A 118 12.65 0.99 7.39
N PHE A 119 13.59 1.90 7.27
CA PHE A 119 14.81 1.96 8.07
C PHE A 119 14.65 3.04 9.14
N LEU A 120 14.86 2.68 10.40
CA LEU A 120 14.49 3.51 11.55
C LEU A 120 15.71 3.79 12.44
N ASP A 121 15.69 4.96 13.07
CA ASP A 121 16.68 5.35 14.07
C ASP A 121 16.39 4.75 15.47
N ALA A 122 17.25 5.05 16.44
CA ALA A 122 17.14 4.57 17.82
C ALA A 122 15.86 5.06 18.56
N ARG A 123 15.12 6.01 17.98
CA ARG A 123 13.83 6.50 18.49
C ARG A 123 12.66 6.01 17.66
N ASN A 124 12.88 5.01 16.80
CA ASN A 124 11.91 4.49 15.85
C ASN A 124 11.35 5.55 14.88
N ARG A 125 12.11 6.58 14.55
CA ARG A 125 11.74 7.55 13.51
C ARG A 125 12.20 7.03 12.15
N LEU A 126 11.42 7.31 11.13
CA LEU A 126 11.76 6.92 9.77
C LEU A 126 12.97 7.72 9.26
N ILE A 127 14.07 7.02 8.98
CA ILE A 127 15.22 7.57 8.26
C ILE A 127 14.89 7.60 6.76
N THR A 128 14.53 6.44 6.22
CA THR A 128 14.13 6.28 4.82
C THR A 128 13.33 4.99 4.62
N SER A 129 12.69 4.89 3.47
CA SER A 129 12.00 3.69 3.03
C SER A 129 12.37 3.36 1.59
N GLU A 130 12.50 2.06 1.26
CA GLU A 130 12.88 1.60 -0.06
C GLU A 130 12.08 0.37 -0.45
N VAL A 131 11.60 0.33 -1.70
CA VAL A 131 11.11 -0.91 -2.29
C VAL A 131 12.32 -1.70 -2.76
N LEU A 132 12.58 -2.84 -2.12
CA LEU A 132 13.79 -3.62 -2.35
C LEU A 132 13.59 -4.74 -3.38
N PHE A 133 12.37 -5.28 -3.47
CA PHE A 133 12.04 -6.38 -4.37
C PHE A 133 10.67 -6.16 -5.02
N TYR A 134 10.54 -6.69 -6.24
CA TYR A 134 9.32 -6.68 -7.05
C TYR A 134 9.03 -8.09 -7.54
N GLY A 135 7.77 -8.47 -7.63
CA GLY A 135 7.32 -9.78 -8.09
C GLY A 135 6.78 -10.64 -6.95
N SER A 136 6.26 -11.84 -7.26
CA SER A 136 5.73 -12.76 -6.24
C SER A 136 6.85 -13.28 -5.33
N VAL A 137 6.57 -13.38 -4.04
CA VAL A 137 7.48 -13.95 -3.03
C VAL A 137 7.83 -15.41 -3.39
N ASP A 138 6.93 -16.13 -4.07
CA ASP A 138 7.19 -17.48 -4.57
C ASP A 138 8.19 -17.54 -5.73
N THR A 139 8.35 -16.44 -6.47
CA THR A 139 9.19 -16.40 -7.68
C THR A 139 10.41 -15.49 -7.55
N ALA A 140 10.38 -14.50 -6.67
CA ALA A 140 11.50 -13.58 -6.40
C ALA A 140 11.92 -13.71 -4.92
N PRO A 141 13.00 -14.44 -4.61
CA PRO A 141 13.44 -14.63 -3.24
C PRO A 141 13.79 -13.27 -2.61
N VAL A 142 13.23 -12.99 -1.43
CA VAL A 142 13.68 -11.87 -0.60
C VAL A 142 15.08 -12.19 -0.08
N TYR A 143 16.07 -11.51 -0.63
CA TYR A 143 17.45 -11.69 -0.19
C TYR A 143 17.70 -10.94 1.11
N THR A 144 17.73 -11.64 2.24
CA THR A 144 18.01 -11.12 3.58
C THR A 144 19.25 -10.24 3.62
N ARG A 145 20.31 -10.63 2.86
CA ARG A 145 21.54 -9.85 2.73
C ARG A 145 21.33 -8.44 2.18
N VAL A 146 20.35 -8.26 1.27
CA VAL A 146 20.06 -6.94 0.70
C VAL A 146 19.42 -6.05 1.76
N VAL A 147 18.44 -6.57 2.50
CA VAL A 147 17.80 -5.83 3.60
C VAL A 147 18.84 -5.43 4.65
N ALA A 148 19.69 -6.38 5.07
CA ALA A 148 20.75 -6.15 6.04
C ALA A 148 21.77 -5.09 5.55
N LEU A 149 22.20 -5.18 4.29
CA LEU A 149 23.11 -4.21 3.69
C LEU A 149 22.50 -2.81 3.67
N ARG A 150 21.23 -2.70 3.26
CA ARG A 150 20.55 -1.39 3.22
C ARG A 150 20.35 -0.82 4.64
N ALA A 151 20.06 -1.67 5.63
CA ALA A 151 19.97 -1.26 7.02
C ALA A 151 21.30 -0.67 7.54
N ILE A 152 22.43 -1.31 7.22
CA ILE A 152 23.77 -0.80 7.57
C ILE A 152 24.05 0.53 6.86
N VAL A 153 23.79 0.61 5.55
CA VAL A 153 24.04 1.83 4.74
C VAL A 153 23.24 3.03 5.28
N HIS A 154 22.03 2.79 5.77
CA HIS A 154 21.20 3.85 6.36
C HIS A 154 21.44 4.07 7.86
N HIS A 155 22.40 3.37 8.46
CA HIS A 155 22.66 3.42 9.90
C HIS A 155 21.39 3.14 10.73
N ALA A 156 20.54 2.24 10.25
CA ALA A 156 19.31 1.88 10.93
C ALA A 156 19.59 1.05 12.18
N VAL A 157 18.87 1.36 13.26
CA VAL A 157 18.87 0.58 14.50
C VAL A 157 17.76 -0.46 14.47
N SER A 158 16.69 -0.17 13.74
CA SER A 158 15.59 -1.10 13.55
C SER A 158 14.99 -1.00 12.15
N VAL A 159 14.28 -2.04 11.76
CA VAL A 159 13.64 -2.17 10.43
C VAL A 159 12.20 -2.64 10.61
N VAL A 160 11.29 -2.04 9.85
CA VAL A 160 9.96 -2.61 9.57
C VAL A 160 9.95 -3.01 8.11
N VAL A 161 9.47 -4.21 7.80
CA VAL A 161 9.27 -4.63 6.41
C VAL A 161 7.79 -4.76 6.12
N ALA A 162 7.41 -4.57 4.86
CA ALA A 162 6.04 -4.71 4.42
C ALA A 162 5.97 -5.24 2.99
N HIS A 163 4.93 -6.00 2.67
CA HIS A 163 4.63 -6.37 1.29
C HIS A 163 3.13 -6.36 1.05
N ASN A 164 2.73 -6.22 -0.20
CA ASN A 164 1.32 -6.30 -0.58
C ASN A 164 0.98 -7.64 -1.20
N HIS A 165 -0.24 -8.08 -0.97
CA HIS A 165 -0.86 -9.20 -1.68
C HIS A 165 -1.85 -8.71 -2.72
N PRO A 166 -1.53 -8.74 -4.03
CA PRO A 166 -2.46 -8.37 -5.10
C PRO A 166 -3.73 -9.24 -5.14
N SER A 167 -3.65 -10.47 -4.60
CA SER A 167 -4.79 -11.38 -4.46
C SER A 167 -5.89 -10.86 -3.54
N GLY A 168 -5.58 -9.88 -2.67
CA GLY A 168 -6.49 -9.36 -1.67
C GLY A 168 -6.58 -10.17 -0.38
N CYS A 169 -5.84 -11.28 -0.24
CA CYS A 169 -5.76 -12.05 0.99
C CYS A 169 -4.77 -11.41 1.96
N LEU A 170 -5.17 -11.21 3.22
CA LEU A 170 -4.27 -10.68 4.27
C LEU A 170 -3.50 -11.78 5.00
N ASP A 171 -3.92 -13.03 4.88
CA ASP A 171 -3.29 -14.12 5.61
C ASP A 171 -1.86 -14.33 5.10
N PRO A 172 -0.86 -14.30 6.01
CA PRO A 172 0.53 -14.50 5.63
C PRO A 172 0.77 -15.95 5.18
N SER A 173 1.42 -16.09 4.04
CA SER A 173 1.82 -17.38 3.50
C SER A 173 2.89 -18.06 4.39
N PRO A 174 3.13 -19.38 4.24
CA PRO A 174 4.29 -20.02 4.87
C PRO A 174 5.62 -19.38 4.46
N ALA A 175 5.74 -18.91 3.20
CA ALA A 175 6.94 -18.23 2.70
C ALA A 175 7.17 -16.88 3.41
N ASP A 176 6.11 -16.12 3.70
CA ASP A 176 6.21 -14.85 4.45
C ASP A 176 6.73 -15.08 5.86
N ARG A 177 6.28 -16.14 6.54
CA ARG A 177 6.74 -16.52 7.87
C ARG A 177 8.23 -16.93 7.84
N GLU A 178 8.62 -17.72 6.85
CA GLU A 178 10.01 -18.15 6.67
C GLU A 178 10.93 -16.96 6.39
N VAL A 179 10.53 -16.03 5.53
CA VAL A 179 11.27 -14.79 5.25
C VAL A 179 11.38 -13.94 6.52
N THR A 180 10.31 -13.82 7.29
CA THR A 180 10.30 -13.06 8.56
C THR A 180 11.31 -13.62 9.55
N ASP A 181 11.30 -14.93 9.77
CA ASP A 181 12.26 -15.61 10.67
C ASP A 181 13.70 -15.43 10.19
N LYS A 182 13.97 -15.63 8.88
CA LYS A 182 15.31 -15.42 8.31
C LYS A 182 15.78 -13.97 8.47
N LEU A 183 14.91 -12.99 8.24
CA LEU A 183 15.21 -11.56 8.41
C LEU A 183 15.50 -11.24 9.87
N SER A 184 14.66 -11.68 10.79
CA SER A 184 14.83 -11.46 12.23
C SER A 184 16.20 -11.95 12.70
N ARG A 185 16.55 -13.20 12.37
CA ARG A 185 17.86 -13.79 12.75
C ARG A 185 19.03 -13.06 12.10
N ALA A 186 18.96 -12.72 10.81
CA ALA A 186 20.06 -12.07 10.12
C ALA A 186 20.30 -10.64 10.63
N LEU A 187 19.25 -9.87 10.90
CA LEU A 187 19.35 -8.52 11.44
C LEU A 187 19.86 -8.54 12.88
N GLN A 188 19.42 -9.50 13.70
CA GLN A 188 19.86 -9.66 15.08
C GLN A 188 21.38 -9.87 15.18
N LEU A 189 22.01 -10.59 14.24
CA LEU A 189 23.47 -10.76 14.19
C LEU A 189 24.24 -9.45 13.95
N LEU A 190 23.54 -8.41 13.52
CA LEU A 190 24.08 -7.08 13.22
C LEU A 190 23.64 -6.03 14.26
N ASP A 191 23.06 -6.47 15.39
CA ASP A 191 22.45 -5.62 16.42
C ASP A 191 21.34 -4.71 15.86
N ILE A 192 20.67 -5.13 14.79
CA ILE A 192 19.53 -4.44 14.17
C ILE A 192 18.24 -5.21 14.49
N GLN A 193 17.23 -4.52 14.98
CA GLN A 193 15.97 -5.16 15.33
C GLN A 193 14.99 -5.18 14.15
N LEU A 194 14.41 -6.35 13.81
CA LEU A 194 13.18 -6.40 13.03
C LEU A 194 12.01 -6.06 13.96
N LEU A 195 11.38 -4.90 13.74
CA LEU A 195 10.26 -4.47 14.59
C LEU A 195 8.95 -5.12 14.19
N ASP A 196 8.68 -5.25 12.89
CA ASP A 196 7.48 -5.88 12.38
C ASP A 196 7.65 -6.32 10.93
N HIS A 197 6.75 -7.20 10.48
CA HIS A 197 6.50 -7.51 9.10
C HIS A 197 5.00 -7.32 8.82
N LEU A 198 4.67 -6.41 7.92
CA LEU A 198 3.31 -5.98 7.63
C LEU A 198 2.85 -6.53 6.28
N VAL A 199 1.70 -7.19 6.25
CA VAL A 199 1.04 -7.63 5.01
C VAL A 199 -0.07 -6.64 4.66
N VAL A 200 -0.07 -6.12 3.43
CA VAL A 200 -1.06 -5.15 2.95
C VAL A 200 -1.94 -5.78 1.87
N ALA A 201 -3.25 -5.73 2.06
CA ALA A 201 -4.22 -6.16 1.07
C ALA A 201 -5.54 -5.39 1.22
N ASN A 202 -6.19 -5.02 0.11
CA ASN A 202 -7.51 -4.36 0.12
C ASN A 202 -7.60 -3.14 1.06
N ASN A 203 -6.56 -2.30 1.07
CA ASN A 203 -6.48 -1.11 1.93
C ASN A 203 -6.50 -1.44 3.44
N ARG A 204 -6.02 -2.62 3.80
CA ARG A 204 -5.90 -3.12 5.18
C ARG A 204 -4.48 -3.61 5.40
N CYS A 205 -4.09 -3.64 6.66
CA CYS A 205 -2.77 -4.09 7.08
C CYS A 205 -2.88 -5.15 8.18
N LEU A 206 -2.01 -6.16 8.13
CA LEU A 206 -1.86 -7.19 9.13
C LEU A 206 -0.41 -7.23 9.62
N SER A 207 -0.23 -7.20 10.94
CA SER A 207 1.09 -7.29 11.60
C SER A 207 1.41 -8.73 11.95
N LEU A 208 2.56 -9.24 11.47
CA LEU A 208 3.06 -10.56 11.84
C LEU A 208 3.59 -10.59 13.28
N ARG A 209 4.05 -9.45 13.81
CA ARG A 209 4.41 -9.31 15.23
C ARG A 209 3.21 -9.56 16.13
N ASN A 210 2.03 -9.01 15.80
CA ASN A 210 0.81 -9.24 16.56
C ASN A 210 0.35 -10.71 16.52
N LEU A 211 0.81 -11.47 15.52
CA LEU A 211 0.58 -12.92 15.41
C LEU A 211 1.68 -13.75 16.06
N GLY A 212 2.74 -13.12 16.61
CA GLY A 212 3.85 -13.80 17.30
C GLY A 212 4.91 -14.39 16.38
N PHE A 213 5.05 -13.88 15.13
CA PHE A 213 6.07 -14.32 14.18
C PHE A 213 7.33 -13.42 14.15
N VAL A 214 7.32 -12.31 14.90
CA VAL A 214 8.45 -11.40 15.10
C VAL A 214 8.78 -11.27 16.56
#